data_6144882f97beda7e890c5f5172d2a3e4
#
_entry.id   6144882f97beda7e890c5f5172d2a3e4
#
_cell.length_a   1.000
_cell.length_b   1.000
_cell.length_c   1.000
_cell.angle_alpha   90.00
_cell.angle_beta   90.00
_cell.angle_gamma   90.00
#
_symmetry.space_group_name_H-M   'P 1'
#
loop_
_entity.id
_entity.type
_entity.pdbx_description
1 polymer ?
#
loop_
_entity_poly.entity_id
_entity_poly.type
_entity_poly.pdbx_seq_one_letter_code
_entity_poly.pdbx_strand_id
1 'polypeptide(L)'
;MKIAGIRTFSLVDYPGKPCAVIFTAGCNFRCPYCHNWRIAYGDKKDYDVKEHVFETLRKLRKRLEAVCVTGGEPTIHDDLPDLLIFLKSLDYSVKLDTNGSNPEMMEEAINEGLVDYVALDLKAKPESYPEITGVRYNYWCEVKKTVLVLRRSDIEYEYRMTYVPGLSDEKDLMFLSEFLREDERLFVVVANPTERFKPHGHVPKVNFRNMLWRYQALNEEGKC
;
A
#
# COMPACT_ATOMS: atom_id res chain seq x y z
N MET A 1 15.81 1.64 9.38
CA MET A 1 14.98 1.58 8.13
C MET A 1 15.74 2.16 6.96
N LYS A 2 15.61 1.55 5.81
CA LYS A 2 16.17 2.09 4.55
C LYS A 2 15.10 2.89 3.81
N ILE A 3 15.37 4.16 3.54
CA ILE A 3 14.50 5.04 2.75
C ILE A 3 15.04 5.09 1.32
N ALA A 4 14.22 4.70 0.35
CA ALA A 4 14.59 4.67 -1.06
C ALA A 4 14.49 6.03 -1.74
N GLY A 5 13.65 6.92 -1.22
CA GLY A 5 13.47 8.27 -1.74
C GLY A 5 12.24 8.98 -1.20
N ILE A 6 12.05 10.20 -1.67
CA ILE A 6 10.90 11.05 -1.37
C ILE A 6 10.34 11.66 -2.67
N ARG A 7 9.01 11.66 -2.79
CA ARG A 7 8.27 12.55 -3.70
C ARG A 7 7.77 13.73 -2.88
N THR A 8 8.15 14.92 -3.27
CA THR A 8 7.90 16.13 -2.47
C THR A 8 6.47 16.65 -2.56
N PHE A 9 5.67 16.14 -3.51
CA PHE A 9 4.29 16.56 -3.70
C PHE A 9 3.45 15.48 -4.39
N SER A 10 2.27 15.21 -3.85
CA SER A 10 1.24 14.35 -4.43
C SER A 10 -0.15 14.82 -4.01
N LEU A 11 -1.12 14.67 -4.92
CA LEU A 11 -2.55 14.91 -4.68
C LEU A 11 -3.37 13.63 -4.61
N VAL A 12 -2.72 12.46 -4.78
CA VAL A 12 -3.43 11.18 -4.90
C VAL A 12 -3.05 10.17 -3.82
N ASP A 13 -1.94 10.40 -3.12
CA ASP A 13 -1.43 9.40 -2.16
C ASP A 13 -2.02 9.56 -0.75
N TYR A 14 -2.64 10.70 -0.42
CA TYR A 14 -3.40 10.89 0.81
C TYR A 14 -4.80 11.41 0.47
N PRO A 15 -5.90 10.76 0.89
CA PRO A 15 -7.25 11.21 0.61
C PRO A 15 -7.52 12.61 1.17
N GLY A 16 -7.91 13.54 0.29
CA GLY A 16 -8.30 14.91 0.68
C GLY A 16 -7.16 15.84 1.11
N LYS A 17 -5.90 15.37 1.14
CA LYS A 17 -4.76 16.21 1.59
C LYS A 17 -3.60 16.13 0.58
N PRO A 18 -3.05 17.27 0.12
CA PRO A 18 -1.76 17.28 -0.53
C PRO A 18 -0.68 16.75 0.41
N CYS A 19 0.15 15.82 -0.05
CA CYS A 19 1.12 15.17 0.79
C CYS A 19 2.51 15.03 0.12
N ALA A 20 3.53 14.83 0.94
CA ALA A 20 4.78 14.22 0.50
C ALA A 20 4.67 12.69 0.61
N VAL A 21 5.48 11.97 -0.17
CA VAL A 21 5.48 10.49 -0.16
C VAL A 21 6.88 9.98 0.12
N ILE A 22 7.04 9.21 1.18
CA ILE A 22 8.28 8.52 1.53
C ILE A 22 8.20 7.10 1.01
N PHE A 23 9.23 6.68 0.28
CA PHE A 23 9.35 5.31 -0.21
C PHE A 23 10.38 4.55 0.64
N THR A 24 9.93 3.52 1.36
CA THR A 24 10.82 2.60 2.07
C THR A 24 11.39 1.54 1.11
N ALA A 25 12.58 1.04 1.40
CA ALA A 25 13.20 -0.04 0.64
C ALA A 25 13.04 -1.37 1.37
N GLY A 26 12.91 -2.45 0.61
CA GLY A 26 12.65 -3.79 1.14
C GLY A 26 11.17 -4.12 1.20
N CYS A 27 10.87 -5.39 0.98
CA CYS A 27 9.53 -5.95 1.10
C CYS A 27 9.65 -7.44 1.37
N ASN A 28 8.76 -7.99 2.17
CA ASN A 28 8.64 -9.44 2.40
C ASN A 28 7.86 -10.17 1.30
N PHE A 29 7.16 -9.44 0.41
CA PHE A 29 6.52 -9.99 -0.79
C PHE A 29 7.41 -9.85 -2.02
N ARG A 30 7.11 -10.66 -3.04
CA ARG A 30 7.79 -10.72 -4.35
C ARG A 30 6.79 -10.67 -5.50
N CYS A 31 5.71 -9.88 -5.34
CA CYS A 31 4.60 -9.79 -6.29
C CYS A 31 5.15 -9.59 -7.72
N PRO A 32 4.80 -10.46 -8.68
CA PRO A 32 5.33 -10.37 -10.04
C PRO A 32 5.06 -9.03 -10.73
N TYR A 33 3.90 -8.45 -10.44
CA TYR A 33 3.40 -7.19 -11.02
C TYR A 33 3.83 -5.92 -10.26
N CYS A 34 4.73 -6.05 -9.26
CA CYS A 34 5.11 -4.93 -8.40
C CYS A 34 5.74 -3.78 -9.20
N HIS A 35 5.12 -2.59 -9.15
CA HIS A 35 5.70 -1.38 -9.77
C HIS A 35 6.97 -0.92 -9.05
N ASN A 36 7.02 -1.12 -7.74
CA ASN A 36 8.13 -0.72 -6.88
C ASN A 36 9.21 -1.82 -6.75
N TRP A 37 9.22 -2.82 -7.63
CA TRP A 37 10.09 -3.99 -7.51
C TRP A 37 11.56 -3.65 -7.30
N ARG A 38 12.05 -2.53 -7.90
CA ARG A 38 13.45 -2.10 -7.77
C ARG A 38 13.82 -1.74 -6.35
N ILE A 39 12.94 -1.07 -5.62
CA ILE A 39 13.16 -0.69 -4.23
C ILE A 39 12.69 -1.78 -3.26
N ALA A 40 11.70 -2.59 -3.64
CA ALA A 40 11.14 -3.65 -2.82
C ALA A 40 12.08 -4.86 -2.70
N TYR A 41 12.67 -5.30 -3.82
CA TYR A 41 13.52 -6.50 -3.87
C TYR A 41 14.53 -6.50 -5.03
N GLY A 42 14.79 -5.35 -5.63
CA GLY A 42 15.85 -5.18 -6.64
C GLY A 42 17.25 -5.19 -6.01
N ASP A 43 18.25 -5.20 -6.87
CA ASP A 43 19.66 -5.34 -6.47
C ASP A 43 20.28 -4.06 -5.87
N LYS A 44 19.60 -2.93 -5.95
CA LYS A 44 20.10 -1.68 -5.38
C LYS A 44 20.12 -1.77 -3.85
N LYS A 45 21.32 -1.77 -3.26
CA LYS A 45 21.52 -1.95 -1.82
C LYS A 45 21.76 -0.66 -1.05
N ASP A 46 22.22 0.41 -1.73
CA ASP A 46 22.64 1.64 -1.09
C ASP A 46 21.58 2.72 -1.28
N TYR A 47 20.80 2.92 -0.22
CA TYR A 47 19.88 4.03 -0.09
C TYR A 47 20.36 4.91 1.09
N ASP A 48 21.26 5.84 0.79
CA ASP A 48 21.76 6.82 1.75
C ASP A 48 21.10 8.18 1.51
N VAL A 49 19.79 8.22 1.74
CA VAL A 49 19.00 9.45 1.52
C VAL A 49 18.22 9.87 2.77
N LYS A 50 18.41 9.19 3.90
CA LYS A 50 17.62 9.42 5.13
C LYS A 50 17.71 10.87 5.62
N GLU A 51 18.92 11.40 5.76
CA GLU A 51 19.13 12.78 6.21
C GLU A 51 18.53 13.80 5.23
N HIS A 52 18.74 13.60 3.93
CA HIS A 52 18.15 14.46 2.90
C HIS A 52 16.62 14.46 2.96
N VAL A 53 16.01 13.31 3.19
CA VAL A 53 14.54 13.19 3.33
C VAL A 53 14.06 13.95 4.56
N PHE A 54 14.73 13.81 5.69
CA PHE A 54 14.36 14.49 6.93
C PHE A 54 14.48 16.02 6.83
N GLU A 55 15.55 16.52 6.23
CA GLU A 55 15.69 17.96 5.95
C GLU A 55 14.61 18.48 4.99
N THR A 56 14.31 17.70 3.97
CA THR A 56 13.26 18.03 3.00
C THR A 56 11.91 18.13 3.69
N LEU A 57 11.55 17.17 4.55
CA LEU A 57 10.30 17.18 5.32
C LEU A 57 10.18 18.40 6.23
N ARG A 58 11.25 18.76 6.97
CA ARG A 58 11.24 19.99 7.78
C ARG A 58 10.92 21.25 6.95
N LYS A 59 11.44 21.34 5.74
CA LYS A 59 11.17 22.46 4.81
C LYS A 59 9.73 22.42 4.24
N LEU A 60 9.24 21.21 3.93
CA LEU A 60 7.92 21.02 3.34
C LEU A 60 6.78 21.26 4.33
N ARG A 61 7.00 21.15 5.64
CA ARG A 61 5.97 21.36 6.67
C ARG A 61 5.24 22.69 6.55
N LYS A 62 5.90 23.73 6.04
CA LYS A 62 5.30 25.04 5.78
C LYS A 62 4.30 25.04 4.62
N ARG A 63 4.24 23.99 3.82
CA ARG A 63 3.43 23.91 2.58
C ARG A 63 2.52 22.68 2.53
N LEU A 64 2.88 21.63 3.25
CA LEU A 64 2.14 20.36 3.26
C LEU A 64 1.79 19.97 4.69
N GLU A 65 0.60 19.42 4.86
CA GLU A 65 0.07 18.97 6.15
C GLU A 65 0.15 17.46 6.33
N ALA A 66 0.47 16.72 5.27
CA ALA A 66 0.42 15.27 5.28
C ALA A 66 1.65 14.62 4.65
N VAL A 67 1.93 13.40 5.12
CA VAL A 67 2.95 12.50 4.55
C VAL A 67 2.34 11.10 4.39
N CYS A 68 2.56 10.50 3.23
CA CYS A 68 2.29 9.08 2.99
C CYS A 68 3.60 8.29 3.10
N VAL A 69 3.63 7.26 3.93
CA VAL A 69 4.74 6.30 4.03
C VAL A 69 4.34 5.03 3.28
N THR A 70 5.12 4.69 2.27
CA THR A 70 4.85 3.59 1.32
C THR A 70 6.16 3.01 0.78
N GLY A 71 6.15 2.36 -0.37
CA GLY A 71 7.36 1.93 -1.10
C GLY A 71 7.47 0.43 -1.28
N GLY A 72 8.33 -0.24 -0.50
CA GLY A 72 8.33 -1.69 -0.33
C GLY A 72 7.22 -2.08 0.65
N GLU A 73 7.59 -2.63 1.80
CA GLU A 73 6.68 -2.80 2.92
C GLU A 73 7.25 -2.08 4.15
N PRO A 74 6.62 -0.97 4.60
CA PRO A 74 7.13 -0.22 5.75
C PRO A 74 7.16 -1.02 7.04
N THR A 75 6.17 -1.88 7.28
CA THR A 75 6.00 -2.59 8.55
C THR A 75 6.99 -3.73 8.81
N ILE A 76 7.88 -4.03 7.84
CA ILE A 76 8.97 -4.99 8.08
C ILE A 76 10.19 -4.37 8.79
N HIS A 77 10.17 -3.06 9.01
CA HIS A 77 11.27 -2.33 9.62
C HIS A 77 10.97 -2.06 11.09
N ASP A 78 11.78 -2.61 11.99
CA ASP A 78 11.61 -2.47 13.44
C ASP A 78 11.72 -1.00 13.89
N ASP A 79 12.43 -0.15 13.14
CA ASP A 79 12.56 1.29 13.38
C ASP A 79 11.55 2.16 12.61
N LEU A 80 10.43 1.57 12.15
CA LEU A 80 9.31 2.33 11.58
C LEU A 80 8.71 3.32 12.60
N PRO A 81 8.48 2.94 13.88
CA PRO A 81 7.96 3.88 14.87
C PRO A 81 8.80 5.14 15.01
N ASP A 82 10.12 5.07 14.95
CA ASP A 82 11.01 6.24 15.01
C ASP A 82 10.74 7.24 13.87
N LEU A 83 10.50 6.74 12.65
CA LEU A 83 10.11 7.60 11.53
C LEU A 83 8.74 8.24 11.77
N LEU A 84 7.76 7.46 12.22
CA LEU A 84 6.41 7.95 12.47
C LEU A 84 6.40 9.01 13.58
N ILE A 85 7.12 8.78 14.68
CA ILE A 85 7.34 9.76 15.77
C ILE A 85 7.96 11.05 15.22
N PHE A 86 8.99 10.93 14.36
CA PHE A 86 9.60 12.11 13.73
C PHE A 86 8.56 12.89 12.90
N LEU A 87 7.72 12.21 12.10
CA LEU A 87 6.68 12.86 11.31
C LEU A 87 5.63 13.54 12.18
N LYS A 88 5.19 12.87 13.25
CA LYS A 88 4.23 13.44 14.22
C LYS A 88 4.85 14.61 14.99
N SER A 89 6.15 14.60 15.31
CA SER A 89 6.85 15.73 15.93
C SER A 89 6.91 16.99 15.07
N LEU A 90 6.71 16.82 13.75
CA LEU A 90 6.57 17.90 12.78
C LEU A 90 5.08 18.24 12.51
N ASP A 91 4.12 17.72 13.27
CA ASP A 91 2.66 17.90 13.13
C ASP A 91 2.11 17.42 11.77
N TYR A 92 2.72 16.45 11.11
CA TYR A 92 2.15 15.85 9.91
C TYR A 92 0.98 14.91 10.23
N SER A 93 -0.06 14.96 9.39
CA SER A 93 -0.98 13.82 9.25
C SER A 93 -0.25 12.70 8.51
N VAL A 94 -0.22 11.50 9.10
CA VAL A 94 0.53 10.36 8.58
C VAL A 94 -0.39 9.31 8.01
N LYS A 95 -0.20 8.98 6.72
CA LYS A 95 -0.82 7.82 6.07
C LYS A 95 0.22 6.71 5.92
N LEU A 96 -0.18 5.49 6.24
CA LEU A 96 0.63 4.30 6.06
C LEU A 96 -0.01 3.37 5.04
N ASP A 97 0.74 3.07 3.97
CA ASP A 97 0.39 2.03 3.00
C ASP A 97 1.08 0.73 3.42
N THR A 98 0.32 -0.36 3.54
CA THR A 98 0.85 -1.65 3.99
C THR A 98 0.22 -2.83 3.26
N ASN A 99 0.97 -3.91 3.15
CA ASN A 99 0.47 -5.20 2.69
C ASN A 99 -0.19 -6.03 3.82
N GLY A 100 -0.20 -5.51 5.05
CA GLY A 100 -0.86 -6.10 6.20
C GLY A 100 -0.19 -7.33 6.81
N SER A 101 1.03 -7.64 6.43
CA SER A 101 1.73 -8.85 6.89
C SER A 101 2.28 -8.77 8.31
N ASN A 102 2.25 -7.59 8.94
CA ASN A 102 2.73 -7.37 10.30
C ASN A 102 1.65 -6.68 11.15
N PRO A 103 0.66 -7.43 11.65
CA PRO A 103 -0.44 -6.88 12.44
C PRO A 103 0.01 -6.28 13.77
N GLU A 104 1.07 -6.80 14.39
CA GLU A 104 1.61 -6.34 15.65
C GLU A 104 2.17 -4.91 15.51
N MET A 105 2.97 -4.63 14.47
CA MET A 105 3.49 -3.30 14.16
C MET A 105 2.34 -2.31 13.84
N MET A 106 1.30 -2.78 13.16
CA MET A 106 0.13 -1.95 12.86
C MET A 106 -0.64 -1.58 14.13
N GLU A 107 -0.86 -2.54 15.02
CA GLU A 107 -1.55 -2.31 16.30
C GLU A 107 -0.77 -1.33 17.17
N GLU A 108 0.54 -1.49 17.27
CA GLU A 108 1.43 -0.57 18.00
C GLU A 108 1.36 0.85 17.43
N ALA A 109 1.56 1.02 16.11
CA ALA A 109 1.55 2.32 15.47
C ALA A 109 0.20 3.07 15.62
N ILE A 110 -0.91 2.33 15.62
CA ILE A 110 -2.26 2.89 15.82
C ILE A 110 -2.47 3.26 17.29
N ASN A 111 -2.16 2.38 18.23
CA ASN A 111 -2.37 2.61 19.65
C ASN A 111 -1.55 3.78 20.19
N GLU A 112 -0.37 4.01 19.62
CA GLU A 112 0.50 5.15 19.95
C GLU A 112 0.11 6.45 19.22
N GLY A 113 -0.95 6.43 18.39
CA GLY A 113 -1.41 7.60 17.64
C GLY A 113 -0.41 8.09 16.58
N LEU A 114 0.43 7.21 16.06
CA LEU A 114 1.47 7.54 15.09
C LEU A 114 0.97 7.56 13.65
N VAL A 115 -0.24 7.02 13.41
CA VAL A 115 -0.86 6.92 12.09
C VAL A 115 -2.27 7.48 12.13
N ASP A 116 -2.63 8.31 11.15
CA ASP A 116 -3.94 8.93 11.04
C ASP A 116 -4.81 8.28 9.94
N TYR A 117 -4.19 7.59 9.00
CA TYR A 117 -4.86 6.89 7.90
C TYR A 117 -4.09 5.64 7.46
N VAL A 118 -4.78 4.55 7.20
CA VAL A 118 -4.16 3.32 6.67
C VAL A 118 -4.79 2.92 5.33
N ALA A 119 -3.94 2.61 4.36
CA ALA A 119 -4.36 1.91 3.14
C ALA A 119 -3.80 0.48 3.18
N LEU A 120 -4.69 -0.49 3.37
CA LEU A 120 -4.35 -1.91 3.41
C LEU A 120 -4.58 -2.58 2.06
N ASP A 121 -3.53 -3.16 1.52
CA ASP A 121 -3.60 -3.91 0.28
C ASP A 121 -4.07 -5.35 0.52
N LEU A 122 -5.31 -5.67 0.12
CA LEU A 122 -5.83 -7.03 0.02
C LEU A 122 -5.51 -7.58 -1.36
N LYS A 123 -4.74 -8.67 -1.45
CA LYS A 123 -4.17 -9.11 -2.73
C LYS A 123 -5.08 -10.09 -3.49
N ALA A 124 -5.72 -11.02 -2.78
CA ALA A 124 -6.52 -12.10 -3.34
C ALA A 124 -7.30 -12.84 -2.24
N LYS A 125 -8.07 -13.87 -2.61
CA LYS A 125 -8.57 -14.88 -1.68
C LYS A 125 -7.41 -15.70 -1.07
N PRO A 126 -7.63 -16.38 0.09
CA PRO A 126 -6.57 -17.10 0.82
C PRO A 126 -5.73 -18.06 -0.04
N GLU A 127 -6.40 -18.83 -0.90
CA GLU A 127 -5.75 -19.85 -1.71
C GLU A 127 -4.81 -19.26 -2.75
N SER A 128 -5.13 -18.08 -3.27
CA SER A 128 -4.34 -17.38 -4.29
C SER A 128 -3.19 -16.54 -3.72
N TYR A 129 -3.15 -16.34 -2.37
CA TYR A 129 -2.17 -15.45 -1.75
C TYR A 129 -0.71 -15.81 -2.07
N PRO A 130 -0.26 -17.08 -1.98
CA PRO A 130 1.13 -17.43 -2.30
C PRO A 130 1.51 -17.09 -3.75
N GLU A 131 0.62 -17.30 -4.70
CA GLU A 131 0.87 -17.03 -6.11
C GLU A 131 0.93 -15.52 -6.38
N ILE A 132 -0.06 -14.77 -5.91
CA ILE A 132 -0.16 -13.32 -6.17
C ILE A 132 0.93 -12.53 -5.45
N THR A 133 1.39 -12.98 -4.28
CA THR A 133 2.46 -12.35 -3.51
C THR A 133 3.85 -12.82 -3.90
N GLY A 134 3.96 -13.92 -4.66
CA GLY A 134 5.22 -14.50 -5.11
C GLY A 134 6.08 -15.11 -3.98
N VAL A 135 5.46 -15.50 -2.87
CA VAL A 135 6.12 -16.14 -1.72
C VAL A 135 5.37 -17.39 -1.30
N ARG A 136 6.09 -18.41 -0.80
CA ARG A 136 5.49 -19.70 -0.44
C ARG A 136 4.60 -19.63 0.81
N TYR A 137 4.93 -18.72 1.74
CA TYR A 137 4.15 -18.56 2.96
C TYR A 137 2.85 -17.83 2.67
N ASN A 138 1.76 -18.34 3.20
CA ASN A 138 0.44 -17.73 3.03
C ASN A 138 0.18 -16.73 4.16
N TYR A 139 0.33 -15.45 3.86
CA TYR A 139 0.16 -14.35 4.80
C TYR A 139 -1.31 -13.96 5.06
N TRP A 140 -2.27 -14.73 4.58
CA TRP A 140 -3.68 -14.37 4.76
C TRP A 140 -4.09 -14.26 6.24
N CYS A 141 -3.53 -15.12 7.11
CA CYS A 141 -3.84 -15.06 8.54
C CYS A 141 -3.39 -13.74 9.18
N GLU A 142 -2.19 -13.26 8.84
CA GLU A 142 -1.64 -11.99 9.31
C GLU A 142 -2.44 -10.81 8.77
N VAL A 143 -2.73 -10.82 7.47
CA VAL A 143 -3.56 -9.79 6.83
C VAL A 143 -4.95 -9.72 7.44
N LYS A 144 -5.57 -10.86 7.74
CA LYS A 144 -6.86 -10.91 8.42
C LYS A 144 -6.78 -10.31 9.83
N LYS A 145 -5.68 -10.54 10.57
CA LYS A 145 -5.47 -9.90 11.88
C LYS A 145 -5.34 -8.38 11.73
N THR A 146 -4.60 -7.90 10.73
CA THR A 146 -4.49 -6.46 10.43
C THR A 146 -5.86 -5.85 10.11
N VAL A 147 -6.71 -6.54 9.34
CA VAL A 147 -8.10 -6.11 9.14
C VAL A 147 -8.86 -5.99 10.47
N LEU A 148 -8.66 -6.93 11.39
CA LEU A 148 -9.32 -6.88 12.70
C LEU A 148 -8.79 -5.74 13.59
N VAL A 149 -7.51 -5.42 13.50
CA VAL A 149 -6.89 -4.25 14.17
C VAL A 149 -7.56 -2.96 13.65
N LEU A 150 -7.63 -2.77 12.33
CA LEU A 150 -8.26 -1.60 11.71
C LEU A 150 -9.74 -1.47 12.13
N ARG A 151 -10.49 -2.57 12.13
CA ARG A 151 -11.93 -2.59 12.51
C ARG A 151 -12.20 -2.25 13.97
N ARG A 152 -11.18 -2.33 14.83
CA ARG A 152 -11.27 -1.98 16.27
C ARG A 152 -10.73 -0.59 16.57
N SER A 153 -10.07 0.02 15.63
CA SER A 153 -9.50 1.35 15.78
C SER A 153 -10.49 2.44 15.35
N ASP A 154 -10.23 3.67 15.78
CA ASP A 154 -10.99 4.86 15.39
C ASP A 154 -10.34 5.63 14.25
N ILE A 155 -9.26 5.09 13.62
CA ILE A 155 -8.59 5.75 12.51
C ILE A 155 -9.33 5.53 11.19
N GLU A 156 -9.14 6.45 10.26
CA GLU A 156 -9.63 6.27 8.90
C GLU A 156 -8.79 5.24 8.13
N TYR A 157 -9.43 4.39 7.35
CA TYR A 157 -8.73 3.41 6.51
C TYR A 157 -9.47 3.11 5.22
N GLU A 158 -8.73 2.55 4.27
CA GLU A 158 -9.26 2.00 3.02
C GLU A 158 -8.64 0.63 2.74
N TYR A 159 -9.40 -0.23 2.05
CA TYR A 159 -8.86 -1.44 1.43
C TYR A 159 -8.61 -1.20 -0.05
N ARG A 160 -7.48 -1.71 -0.54
CA ARG A 160 -7.12 -1.63 -1.95
C ARG A 160 -6.82 -3.01 -2.50
N MET A 161 -7.14 -3.23 -3.76
CA MET A 161 -6.73 -4.41 -4.51
C MET A 161 -6.17 -3.98 -5.85
N THR A 162 -5.03 -4.54 -6.21
CA THR A 162 -4.57 -4.52 -7.60
C THR A 162 -5.05 -5.80 -8.26
N TYR A 163 -6.07 -5.68 -9.12
CA TYR A 163 -6.51 -6.79 -9.98
C TYR A 163 -5.46 -7.01 -11.08
N VAL A 164 -4.97 -8.23 -11.19
CA VAL A 164 -3.87 -8.58 -12.11
C VAL A 164 -4.38 -9.57 -13.15
N PRO A 165 -4.76 -9.11 -14.36
CA PRO A 165 -5.21 -10.02 -15.42
C PRO A 165 -4.18 -11.13 -15.67
N GLY A 166 -4.63 -12.38 -15.64
CA GLY A 166 -3.79 -13.58 -15.75
C GLY A 166 -3.27 -14.16 -14.44
N LEU A 167 -3.41 -13.45 -13.30
CA LEU A 167 -3.12 -13.97 -11.95
C LEU A 167 -4.33 -13.87 -11.03
N SER A 168 -5.09 -12.77 -11.11
CA SER A 168 -6.34 -12.61 -10.36
C SER A 168 -7.52 -13.17 -11.15
N ASP A 169 -8.51 -13.69 -10.46
CA ASP A 169 -9.78 -14.13 -11.03
C ASP A 169 -10.99 -13.43 -10.38
N GLU A 170 -12.18 -13.66 -10.93
CA GLU A 170 -13.43 -13.09 -10.40
C GLU A 170 -13.74 -13.59 -8.99
N LYS A 171 -13.28 -14.79 -8.63
CA LYS A 171 -13.50 -15.36 -7.28
C LYS A 171 -12.69 -14.61 -6.22
N ASP A 172 -11.55 -14.00 -6.59
CA ASP A 172 -10.81 -13.12 -5.69
C ASP A 172 -11.63 -11.88 -5.32
N LEU A 173 -12.25 -11.26 -6.32
CA LEU A 173 -13.11 -10.09 -6.13
C LEU A 173 -14.36 -10.43 -5.32
N MET A 174 -15.01 -11.54 -5.65
CA MET A 174 -16.20 -12.04 -4.94
C MET A 174 -15.88 -12.32 -3.47
N PHE A 175 -14.80 -13.08 -3.20
CA PHE A 175 -14.37 -13.38 -1.85
C PHE A 175 -14.08 -12.11 -1.03
N LEU A 176 -13.33 -11.15 -1.59
CA LEU A 176 -13.01 -9.91 -0.87
C LEU A 176 -14.26 -9.06 -0.63
N SER A 177 -15.19 -9.01 -1.60
CA SER A 177 -16.47 -8.32 -1.42
C SER A 177 -17.32 -8.92 -0.29
N GLU A 178 -17.34 -10.24 -0.16
CA GLU A 178 -18.06 -10.96 0.91
C GLU A 178 -17.34 -10.87 2.27
N PHE A 179 -16.01 -10.82 2.26
CA PHE A 179 -15.18 -10.71 3.47
C PHE A 179 -15.29 -9.34 4.13
N LEU A 180 -15.46 -8.27 3.33
CA LEU A 180 -15.59 -6.91 3.82
C LEU A 180 -17.02 -6.64 4.31
N ARG A 181 -17.15 -5.74 5.28
CA ARG A 181 -18.44 -5.27 5.80
C ARG A 181 -19.13 -4.37 4.77
N GLU A 182 -20.42 -4.16 4.91
CA GLU A 182 -21.21 -3.32 3.98
C GLU A 182 -20.77 -1.85 3.94
N ASP A 183 -20.25 -1.33 5.04
CA ASP A 183 -19.74 0.02 5.20
C ASP A 183 -18.26 0.18 4.79
N GLU A 184 -17.54 -0.94 4.59
CA GLU A 184 -16.15 -0.95 4.15
C GLU A 184 -16.07 -0.92 2.62
N ARG A 185 -15.08 -0.21 2.09
CA ARG A 185 -14.89 -0.04 0.65
C ARG A 185 -13.60 -0.69 0.17
N LEU A 186 -13.70 -1.44 -0.93
CA LEU A 186 -12.56 -1.97 -1.66
C LEU A 186 -12.31 -1.14 -2.92
N PHE A 187 -11.18 -0.45 -2.97
CA PHE A 187 -10.74 0.24 -4.18
C PHE A 187 -9.93 -0.71 -5.06
N VAL A 188 -10.43 -0.97 -6.27
CA VAL A 188 -9.79 -1.87 -7.21
C VAL A 188 -9.14 -1.07 -8.33
N VAL A 189 -7.85 -1.35 -8.59
CA VAL A 189 -7.12 -0.86 -9.74
C VAL A 189 -6.65 -2.02 -10.59
N VAL A 190 -6.55 -1.84 -11.90
CA VAL A 190 -5.99 -2.86 -12.80
C VAL A 190 -4.47 -2.70 -12.84
N ALA A 191 -3.75 -3.81 -12.77
CA ALA A 191 -2.29 -3.81 -12.87
C ALA A 191 -1.84 -3.29 -14.24
N ASN A 192 -0.95 -2.30 -14.22
CA ASN A 192 -0.27 -1.84 -15.44
C ASN A 192 0.94 -2.73 -15.75
N PRO A 193 1.34 -2.83 -17.03
CA PRO A 193 2.58 -3.51 -17.39
C PRO A 193 3.80 -2.93 -16.66
N THR A 194 4.72 -3.80 -16.28
CA THR A 194 6.05 -3.43 -15.78
C THR A 194 7.12 -4.03 -16.69
N GLU A 195 8.38 -3.69 -16.47
CA GLU A 195 9.50 -4.34 -17.18
C GLU A 195 9.57 -5.85 -16.95
N ARG A 196 9.08 -6.31 -15.79
CA ARG A 196 9.15 -7.70 -15.34
C ARG A 196 7.87 -8.49 -15.56
N PHE A 197 6.75 -7.81 -15.74
CA PHE A 197 5.43 -8.44 -15.82
C PHE A 197 4.53 -7.72 -16.80
N LYS A 198 3.93 -8.47 -17.69
CA LYS A 198 2.90 -7.98 -18.62
C LYS A 198 1.59 -8.70 -18.29
N PRO A 199 0.60 -7.99 -17.73
CA PRO A 199 -0.73 -8.57 -17.51
C PRO A 199 -1.31 -9.08 -18.84
N HIS A 200 -1.97 -10.25 -18.80
CA HIS A 200 -2.61 -10.83 -19.96
C HIS A 200 -4.00 -11.36 -19.58
N GLY A 201 -4.96 -11.26 -20.49
CA GLY A 201 -6.34 -11.60 -20.21
C GLY A 201 -7.24 -10.36 -20.11
N HIS A 202 -8.44 -10.54 -19.64
CA HIS A 202 -9.43 -9.48 -19.55
C HIS A 202 -9.76 -9.14 -18.09
N VAL A 203 -10.26 -7.92 -17.90
CA VAL A 203 -10.80 -7.47 -16.61
C VAL A 203 -12.26 -7.84 -16.57
N PRO A 204 -12.74 -8.55 -15.53
CA PRO A 204 -14.14 -8.92 -15.43
C PRO A 204 -15.03 -7.67 -15.27
N LYS A 205 -16.18 -7.70 -15.93
CA LYS A 205 -17.21 -6.65 -15.77
C LYS A 205 -18.11 -6.99 -14.59
N VAL A 206 -17.57 -6.96 -13.38
CA VAL A 206 -18.33 -7.21 -12.15
C VAL A 206 -18.47 -5.93 -11.35
N ASN A 207 -19.61 -5.76 -10.70
CA ASN A 207 -19.89 -4.65 -9.83
C ASN A 207 -20.45 -5.18 -8.51
N PHE A 208 -19.61 -5.37 -7.54
CA PHE A 208 -20.00 -5.72 -6.18
C PHE A 208 -20.33 -4.46 -5.36
N ARG A 209 -21.26 -4.57 -4.41
CA ARG A 209 -21.87 -3.45 -3.68
C ARG A 209 -20.85 -2.51 -3.00
N ASN A 210 -19.76 -3.05 -2.47
CA ASN A 210 -18.73 -2.33 -1.73
C ASN A 210 -17.44 -2.09 -2.51
N MET A 211 -17.46 -2.28 -3.83
CA MET A 211 -16.29 -2.20 -4.69
C MET A 211 -16.32 -0.95 -5.56
N LEU A 212 -15.21 -0.23 -5.60
CA LEU A 212 -15.02 0.95 -6.44
C LEU A 212 -13.83 0.75 -7.37
N TRP A 213 -14.09 0.67 -8.66
CA TRP A 213 -13.04 0.64 -9.67
C TRP A 213 -12.42 2.04 -9.82
N ARG A 214 -11.14 2.16 -9.51
CA ARG A 214 -10.34 3.33 -9.87
C ARG A 214 -9.69 3.06 -11.21
N TYR A 215 -10.29 3.55 -12.29
CA TYR A 215 -9.65 3.51 -13.60
C TYR A 215 -8.45 4.46 -13.56
N GLN A 216 -7.23 3.91 -13.60
CA GLN A 216 -6.13 4.70 -14.10
C GLN A 216 -6.44 4.94 -15.58
N ALA A 217 -6.41 6.20 -16.02
CA ALA A 217 -6.63 6.54 -17.42
C ALA A 217 -5.69 5.67 -18.27
N LEU A 218 -6.21 4.59 -18.81
CA LEU A 218 -5.57 3.89 -19.92
C LEU A 218 -5.59 4.92 -21.04
N ASN A 219 -4.42 5.39 -21.45
CA ASN A 219 -4.31 6.17 -22.67
C ASN A 219 -5.06 5.41 -23.76
N GLU A 220 -6.00 6.09 -24.41
CA GLU A 220 -6.83 5.54 -25.50
C GLU A 220 -6.01 5.22 -26.77
N GLU A 221 -4.74 4.91 -26.66
CA GLU A 221 -3.85 4.51 -27.76
C GLU A 221 -3.57 3.01 -27.75
N GLY A 222 -4.63 2.23 -27.61
CA GLY A 222 -4.61 0.77 -27.80
C GLY A 222 -5.56 0.35 -28.93
N LYS A 223 -5.54 1.08 -30.04
CA LYS A 223 -6.07 0.55 -31.31
C LYS A 223 -4.95 -0.23 -32.00
N CYS A 224 -5.04 -1.52 -31.98
CA CYS A 224 -4.98 -2.53 -33.06
C CYS A 224 -4.90 -3.92 -32.46
#